data_45b1867faca2832148caec8f4f1a15ca
#
_entry.id   45b1867faca2832148caec8f4f1a15ca
#
_cell.length_a   1.000
_cell.length_b   1.000
_cell.length_c   1.000
_cell.angle_alpha   90.00
_cell.angle_beta   90.00
_cell.angle_gamma   90.00
#
_symmetry.space_group_name_H-M   'P 1'
#
loop_
_entity.id
_entity.type
_entity.pdbx_description
1 polymer ?
#
loop_
_entity_poly.entity_id
_entity_poly.type
_entity_poly.pdbx_seq_one_letter_code
_entity_poly.pdbx_strand_id
1 'polypeptide(L)'
;MLYFVNFGMPDHKSGIEHAELKRLQLFEDHQLPCKIIARDWNRTLHMTANAAGVDDDHLLGMFDYYQHTEKVVSKHLTVADLDFGLQNLTTQDESEKHRYIVKRKNGAMVARVNYDDQHGRQVISTEMFDGYGNLYCVNFYDSRGFKSLIQWYSPDNKIDNEEWVTPDGKTVIRDYYKKDVHGKLTKTGWWLSDHQGIIHQFATIDRLFEFFLNQVNGEGGNIFILDRSLLADDALTRLKKPAYTVMHLHNSQAGDAQNPLHSILNNNYEYALNNINKYSAIVSATQRQTDDVIARFHPTSKTFTIPVGIVPDKVLQAPRITEAKRTFGKVVAVARVAPEKRLDHLVRAINEVHKQVPEVTLDIYGYYDPTNKYEAKRKVEDLTKKYHLEGIVNLKGYTNDVASVYNDAQIFGLTSVMEGFDLAIMEAISHGVVGVTYDVNYGPNDIIQDGKNGYVVDFNDWHAIADRMLELFKNPQLMQKMSDGAYESANRYSPDSVWQNWNKLLTDAKQTLKGSEK
;
A
#
# COMPACT_ATOMS: atom_id res chain seq x y z
N MET A 1 -4.60 20.64 -10.91
CA MET A 1 -4.93 19.23 -10.60
C MET A 1 -3.99 18.71 -9.53
N LEU A 2 -4.47 17.82 -8.63
CA LEU A 2 -3.63 17.12 -7.66
C LEU A 2 -3.47 15.66 -8.10
N TYR A 3 -2.25 15.13 -8.00
CA TYR A 3 -1.93 13.76 -8.36
C TYR A 3 -1.27 13.05 -7.18
N PHE A 4 -1.78 11.87 -6.82
CA PHE A 4 -1.15 10.94 -5.88
C PHE A 4 -0.41 9.89 -6.68
N VAL A 5 0.89 9.75 -6.50
CA VAL A 5 1.74 8.93 -7.37
C VAL A 5 2.08 7.62 -6.67
N ASN A 6 1.56 6.50 -7.22
CA ASN A 6 1.71 5.16 -6.68
C ASN A 6 2.04 4.14 -7.79
N PHE A 7 2.44 2.92 -7.42
CA PHE A 7 2.64 1.82 -8.38
C PHE A 7 1.31 1.37 -9.01
N GLY A 8 0.23 1.35 -8.25
CA GLY A 8 -1.10 0.89 -8.62
C GLY A 8 -1.98 0.69 -7.40
N MET A 9 -3.13 0.05 -7.58
CA MET A 9 -4.06 -0.28 -6.50
C MET A 9 -4.14 -1.80 -6.34
N PRO A 10 -3.35 -2.41 -5.42
CA PRO A 10 -3.37 -3.85 -5.22
C PRO A 10 -4.66 -4.31 -4.51
N ASP A 11 -5.00 -5.57 -4.66
CA ASP A 11 -6.13 -6.18 -3.96
C ASP A 11 -5.92 -6.16 -2.43
N HIS A 12 -4.75 -6.65 -1.98
CA HIS A 12 -4.32 -6.54 -0.58
C HIS A 12 -3.55 -5.25 -0.35
N LYS A 13 -4.24 -4.25 0.20
CA LYS A 13 -3.72 -2.91 0.44
C LYS A 13 -2.79 -2.86 1.65
N SER A 14 -1.70 -2.13 1.55
CA SER A 14 -0.84 -1.79 2.70
C SER A 14 -1.33 -0.50 3.37
N GLY A 15 -0.68 -0.12 4.48
CA GLY A 15 -0.98 1.14 5.16
C GLY A 15 -0.87 2.37 4.27
N ILE A 16 -0.01 2.35 3.23
CA ILE A 16 0.16 3.47 2.29
C ILE A 16 -1.08 3.63 1.42
N GLU A 17 -1.58 2.55 0.80
CA GLU A 17 -2.81 2.61 -0.01
C GLU A 17 -4.02 2.98 0.85
N HIS A 18 -4.12 2.48 2.10
CA HIS A 18 -5.20 2.90 3.01
C HIS A 18 -5.13 4.40 3.35
N ALA A 19 -3.93 4.94 3.56
CA ALA A 19 -3.75 6.38 3.79
C ALA A 19 -4.08 7.21 2.55
N GLU A 20 -3.69 6.74 1.36
CA GLU A 20 -3.99 7.38 0.08
C GLU A 20 -5.49 7.45 -0.19
N LEU A 21 -6.23 6.36 0.05
CA LEU A 21 -7.68 6.31 -0.09
C LEU A 21 -8.40 7.26 0.87
N LYS A 22 -7.99 7.31 2.15
CA LYS A 22 -8.54 8.26 3.13
C LYS A 22 -8.26 9.71 2.73
N ARG A 23 -7.07 9.99 2.17
CA ARG A 23 -6.73 11.32 1.65
C ARG A 23 -7.52 11.68 0.40
N LEU A 24 -7.73 10.72 -0.52
CA LEU A 24 -8.58 10.90 -1.70
C LEU A 24 -9.98 11.35 -1.26
N GLN A 25 -10.61 10.60 -0.38
CA GLN A 25 -11.95 10.94 0.16
C GLN A 25 -11.96 12.32 0.82
N LEU A 26 -10.95 12.64 1.64
CA LEU A 26 -10.84 13.95 2.29
C LEU A 26 -10.77 15.09 1.27
N PHE A 27 -10.06 14.89 0.16
CA PHE A 27 -9.93 15.93 -0.88
C PHE A 27 -11.20 16.05 -1.71
N GLU A 28 -11.91 14.96 -1.99
CA GLU A 28 -13.22 14.94 -2.64
C GLU A 28 -14.27 15.67 -1.78
N ASP A 29 -14.31 15.41 -0.47
CA ASP A 29 -15.21 16.09 0.47
C ASP A 29 -15.03 17.62 0.43
N HIS A 30 -13.81 18.09 0.10
CA HIS A 30 -13.47 19.49 -0.10
C HIS A 30 -13.51 19.95 -1.57
N GLN A 31 -14.09 19.13 -2.47
CA GLN A 31 -14.29 19.44 -3.90
C GLN A 31 -12.99 19.78 -4.64
N LEU A 32 -11.88 19.16 -4.25
CA LEU A 32 -10.60 19.32 -4.94
C LEU A 32 -10.46 18.29 -6.06
N PRO A 33 -10.15 18.72 -7.29
CA PRO A 33 -9.90 17.78 -8.38
C PRO A 33 -8.58 17.04 -8.13
N CYS A 34 -8.67 15.73 -7.90
CA CYS A 34 -7.52 14.87 -7.63
C CYS A 34 -7.62 13.52 -8.33
N LYS A 35 -6.47 12.89 -8.60
CA LYS A 35 -6.37 11.57 -9.22
C LYS A 35 -5.23 10.77 -8.61
N ILE A 36 -5.42 9.45 -8.53
CA ILE A 36 -4.34 8.49 -8.27
C ILE A 36 -3.68 8.15 -9.61
N ILE A 37 -2.37 8.35 -9.70
CA ILE A 37 -1.56 7.88 -10.82
C ILE A 37 -1.03 6.48 -10.49
N ALA A 38 -1.27 5.52 -11.40
CA ALA A 38 -0.72 4.18 -11.36
C ALA A 38 0.33 4.00 -12.46
N ARG A 39 1.61 3.69 -12.08
CA ARG A 39 2.67 3.46 -13.04
C ARG A 39 2.60 2.09 -13.70
N ASP A 40 2.38 1.06 -12.89
CA ASP A 40 2.55 -0.33 -13.35
C ASP A 40 1.28 -0.84 -14.01
N TRP A 41 1.46 -1.60 -15.11
CA TRP A 41 0.34 -2.28 -15.72
C TRP A 41 -0.19 -3.39 -14.81
N ASN A 42 -1.50 -3.40 -14.64
CA ASN A 42 -2.19 -4.48 -13.95
C ASN A 42 -3.57 -4.67 -14.61
N ARG A 43 -3.84 -5.89 -15.09
CA ARG A 43 -5.13 -6.24 -15.73
C ARG A 43 -6.36 -5.98 -14.86
N THR A 44 -6.19 -5.94 -13.55
CA THR A 44 -7.27 -5.76 -12.57
C THR A 44 -7.26 -4.38 -11.92
N LEU A 45 -6.47 -3.42 -12.41
CA LEU A 45 -6.30 -2.11 -11.80
C LEU A 45 -7.64 -1.41 -11.53
N HIS A 46 -8.49 -1.31 -12.55
CA HIS A 46 -9.80 -0.65 -12.43
C HIS A 46 -10.75 -1.44 -11.51
N MET A 47 -10.74 -2.77 -11.58
CA MET A 47 -11.55 -3.61 -10.71
C MET A 47 -11.17 -3.45 -9.23
N THR A 48 -9.87 -3.48 -8.91
CA THR A 48 -9.37 -3.34 -7.53
C THR A 48 -9.50 -1.91 -7.00
N ALA A 49 -9.38 -0.89 -7.88
CA ALA A 49 -9.63 0.51 -7.55
C ALA A 49 -11.12 0.75 -7.25
N ASN A 50 -12.02 0.29 -8.13
CA ASN A 50 -13.47 0.42 -7.94
C ASN A 50 -13.95 -0.31 -6.68
N ALA A 51 -13.43 -1.50 -6.40
CA ALA A 51 -13.71 -2.22 -5.15
C ALA A 51 -13.21 -1.46 -3.90
N ALA A 52 -12.25 -0.56 -4.06
CA ALA A 52 -11.75 0.33 -3.01
C ALA A 52 -12.50 1.69 -2.94
N GLY A 53 -13.50 1.91 -3.80
CA GLY A 53 -14.25 3.16 -3.88
C GLY A 53 -13.62 4.23 -4.78
N VAL A 54 -12.59 3.90 -5.56
CA VAL A 54 -11.96 4.81 -6.53
C VAL A 54 -12.56 4.56 -7.91
N ASP A 55 -13.29 5.51 -8.43
CA ASP A 55 -13.85 5.43 -9.79
C ASP A 55 -12.82 5.80 -10.87
N ASP A 56 -13.17 5.58 -12.13
CA ASP A 56 -12.28 5.83 -13.26
C ASP A 56 -11.96 7.33 -13.47
N ASP A 57 -12.76 8.24 -12.94
CA ASP A 57 -12.49 9.68 -12.99
C ASP A 57 -11.37 10.10 -12.03
N HIS A 58 -11.15 9.32 -10.97
CA HIS A 58 -10.10 9.52 -9.97
C HIS A 58 -8.87 8.62 -10.17
N LEU A 59 -8.84 7.82 -11.24
CA LEU A 59 -7.72 6.93 -11.57
C LEU A 59 -7.06 7.36 -12.89
N LEU A 60 -5.73 7.27 -12.96
CA LEU A 60 -4.96 7.53 -14.18
C LEU A 60 -3.79 6.52 -14.28
N GLY A 61 -4.01 5.40 -14.98
CA GLY A 61 -2.97 4.43 -15.29
C GLY A 61 -2.06 4.94 -16.41
N MET A 62 -0.73 4.82 -16.27
CA MET A 62 0.21 5.18 -17.35
C MET A 62 -0.06 4.37 -18.62
N PHE A 63 -0.31 3.08 -18.47
CA PHE A 63 -0.63 2.20 -19.61
C PHE A 63 -2.00 2.52 -20.18
N ASP A 64 -3.02 2.73 -19.34
CA ASP A 64 -4.36 3.13 -19.79
C ASP A 64 -4.33 4.41 -20.60
N TYR A 65 -3.54 5.41 -20.16
CA TYR A 65 -3.36 6.67 -20.85
C TYR A 65 -2.89 6.48 -22.30
N TYR A 66 -1.86 5.67 -22.52
CA TYR A 66 -1.34 5.42 -23.87
C TYR A 66 -2.16 4.41 -24.67
N GLN A 67 -2.86 3.48 -24.02
CA GLN A 67 -3.79 2.54 -24.66
C GLN A 67 -5.14 3.17 -24.99
N HIS A 68 -5.42 4.42 -24.55
CA HIS A 68 -6.72 5.11 -24.64
C HIS A 68 -7.83 4.34 -23.94
N THR A 69 -7.54 3.82 -22.76
CA THR A 69 -8.43 2.94 -22.00
C THR A 69 -8.84 3.49 -20.63
N GLU A 70 -8.61 4.78 -20.36
CA GLU A 70 -9.01 5.43 -19.10
C GLU A 70 -10.53 5.29 -18.85
N LYS A 71 -11.33 5.29 -19.92
CA LYS A 71 -12.79 5.20 -19.87
C LYS A 71 -13.30 4.19 -20.88
N VAL A 72 -13.13 2.90 -20.58
CA VAL A 72 -13.66 1.81 -21.41
C VAL A 72 -14.90 1.23 -20.77
N VAL A 73 -15.97 1.08 -21.56
CA VAL A 73 -17.17 0.36 -21.10
C VAL A 73 -16.83 -1.10 -20.90
N SER A 74 -17.01 -1.60 -19.68
CA SER A 74 -16.71 -2.99 -19.34
C SER A 74 -17.63 -3.94 -20.10
N LYS A 75 -17.04 -4.99 -20.67
CA LYS A 75 -17.72 -6.09 -21.33
C LYS A 75 -17.30 -7.41 -20.67
N HIS A 76 -18.27 -8.23 -20.33
CA HIS A 76 -17.96 -9.60 -19.88
C HIS A 76 -17.47 -10.44 -21.07
N LEU A 77 -16.18 -10.81 -21.05
CA LEU A 77 -15.53 -11.55 -22.12
C LEU A 77 -15.46 -13.04 -21.76
N THR A 78 -16.09 -13.87 -22.58
CA THR A 78 -16.09 -15.34 -22.42
C THR A 78 -15.29 -16.01 -23.53
N VAL A 79 -15.03 -17.32 -23.42
CA VAL A 79 -14.36 -18.09 -24.48
C VAL A 79 -15.13 -18.06 -25.82
N ALA A 80 -16.43 -17.89 -25.80
CA ALA A 80 -17.28 -17.80 -26.98
C ALA A 80 -17.11 -16.48 -27.76
N ASP A 81 -16.63 -15.43 -27.10
CA ASP A 81 -16.37 -14.11 -27.72
C ASP A 81 -14.99 -14.05 -28.41
N LEU A 82 -14.14 -15.08 -28.25
CA LEU A 82 -12.78 -15.08 -28.77
C LEU A 82 -12.74 -15.57 -30.23
N ASP A 83 -12.12 -14.75 -31.08
CA ASP A 83 -11.78 -15.15 -32.45
C ASP A 83 -10.30 -15.59 -32.56
N PHE A 84 -10.06 -16.81 -32.95
CA PHE A 84 -8.72 -17.37 -33.18
C PHE A 84 -8.31 -17.33 -34.67
N GLY A 85 -9.10 -16.74 -35.55
CA GLY A 85 -8.85 -16.68 -37.01
C GLY A 85 -8.91 -18.03 -37.70
N LEU A 86 -9.53 -19.03 -37.08
CA LEU A 86 -9.58 -20.42 -37.57
C LEU A 86 -11.03 -20.97 -37.52
N GLN A 87 -11.39 -21.80 -38.50
CA GLN A 87 -12.69 -22.41 -38.53
C GLN A 87 -12.68 -23.84 -37.95
N ASN A 88 -13.89 -24.33 -37.58
CA ASN A 88 -14.11 -25.68 -37.09
C ASN A 88 -13.25 -26.06 -35.88
N LEU A 89 -13.20 -25.16 -34.89
CA LEU A 89 -12.55 -25.41 -33.61
C LEU A 89 -13.51 -26.13 -32.64
N THR A 90 -12.95 -26.91 -31.74
CA THR A 90 -13.63 -27.52 -30.61
C THR A 90 -13.09 -26.96 -29.30
N THR A 91 -13.96 -26.71 -28.34
CA THR A 91 -13.59 -26.21 -27.01
C THR A 91 -13.90 -27.31 -25.99
N GLN A 92 -12.90 -27.68 -25.20
CA GLN A 92 -13.00 -28.61 -24.08
C GLN A 92 -12.82 -27.85 -22.77
N ASP A 93 -13.75 -27.98 -21.84
CA ASP A 93 -13.66 -27.41 -20.51
C ASP A 93 -12.76 -28.27 -19.61
N GLU A 94 -11.73 -27.67 -19.02
CA GLU A 94 -10.90 -28.21 -17.93
C GLU A 94 -11.14 -27.39 -16.66
N SER A 95 -12.35 -27.43 -16.11
CA SER A 95 -12.78 -26.61 -14.98
C SER A 95 -11.93 -26.78 -13.72
N GLU A 96 -11.39 -27.96 -13.46
CA GLU A 96 -10.45 -28.18 -12.33
C GLU A 96 -9.15 -27.34 -12.46
N LYS A 97 -8.82 -26.88 -13.67
CA LYS A 97 -7.65 -26.05 -13.97
C LYS A 97 -8.02 -24.62 -14.33
N HIS A 98 -9.30 -24.23 -14.17
CA HIS A 98 -9.84 -22.92 -14.52
C HIS A 98 -9.50 -22.48 -15.95
N ARG A 99 -9.68 -23.40 -16.93
CA ARG A 99 -9.33 -23.13 -18.33
C ARG A 99 -10.15 -23.94 -19.34
N TYR A 100 -10.17 -23.44 -20.58
CA TYR A 100 -10.61 -24.17 -21.75
C TYR A 100 -9.42 -24.53 -22.62
N ILE A 101 -9.50 -25.70 -23.31
CA ILE A 101 -8.57 -26.10 -24.36
C ILE A 101 -9.29 -25.98 -25.71
N VAL A 102 -8.72 -25.20 -26.62
CA VAL A 102 -9.22 -24.98 -27.97
C VAL A 102 -8.39 -25.82 -28.95
N LYS A 103 -9.03 -26.68 -29.74
CA LYS A 103 -8.37 -27.66 -30.65
C LYS A 103 -8.94 -27.58 -32.07
N ARG A 104 -8.13 -27.94 -33.05
CA ARG A 104 -8.57 -28.26 -34.40
C ARG A 104 -9.24 -29.65 -34.44
N LYS A 105 -9.98 -29.94 -35.51
CA LYS A 105 -10.59 -31.30 -35.73
C LYS A 105 -9.59 -32.45 -35.67
N ASN A 106 -8.34 -32.25 -36.07
CA ASN A 106 -7.27 -33.23 -35.99
C ASN A 106 -6.66 -33.40 -34.60
N GLY A 107 -7.18 -32.72 -33.57
CA GLY A 107 -6.71 -32.78 -32.20
C GLY A 107 -5.56 -31.82 -31.86
N ALA A 108 -4.98 -31.13 -32.86
CA ALA A 108 -3.90 -30.14 -32.58
C ALA A 108 -4.42 -29.00 -31.71
N MET A 109 -3.67 -28.66 -30.66
CA MET A 109 -3.98 -27.56 -29.75
C MET A 109 -3.75 -26.23 -30.45
N VAL A 110 -4.72 -25.31 -30.31
CA VAL A 110 -4.65 -23.95 -30.83
C VAL A 110 -4.40 -22.96 -29.68
N ALA A 111 -5.16 -23.12 -28.59
CA ALA A 111 -5.06 -22.25 -27.45
C ALA A 111 -5.44 -22.94 -26.14
N ARG A 112 -4.90 -22.42 -25.02
CA ARG A 112 -5.48 -22.56 -23.69
C ARG A 112 -6.06 -21.21 -23.29
N VAL A 113 -7.31 -21.20 -22.85
CA VAL A 113 -8.02 -19.98 -22.41
C VAL A 113 -8.22 -20.06 -20.90
N ASN A 114 -7.45 -19.28 -20.16
CA ASN A 114 -7.57 -19.20 -18.70
C ASN A 114 -8.66 -18.21 -18.32
N TYR A 115 -9.46 -18.53 -17.30
CA TYR A 115 -10.58 -17.72 -16.87
C TYR A 115 -10.63 -17.56 -15.34
N ASP A 116 -11.38 -16.57 -14.89
CA ASP A 116 -11.65 -16.29 -13.49
C ASP A 116 -13.04 -16.83 -13.10
N ASP A 117 -13.08 -17.86 -12.28
CA ASP A 117 -14.33 -18.47 -11.81
C ASP A 117 -15.14 -17.56 -10.89
N GLN A 118 -14.47 -16.72 -10.11
CA GLN A 118 -15.12 -15.80 -9.17
C GLN A 118 -15.91 -14.70 -9.91
N HIS A 119 -15.50 -14.42 -11.15
CA HIS A 119 -16.12 -13.41 -12.01
C HIS A 119 -16.83 -14.04 -13.23
N GLY A 120 -17.54 -15.14 -13.03
CA GLY A 120 -18.37 -15.75 -14.07
C GLY A 120 -17.61 -16.29 -15.27
N ARG A 121 -16.41 -16.82 -15.06
CA ARG A 121 -15.51 -17.32 -16.11
C ARG A 121 -15.05 -16.26 -17.10
N GLN A 122 -14.88 -15.04 -16.62
CA GLN A 122 -14.23 -13.96 -17.38
C GLN A 122 -12.85 -14.39 -17.86
N VAL A 123 -12.56 -14.22 -19.14
CA VAL A 123 -11.26 -14.57 -19.73
C VAL A 123 -10.15 -13.72 -19.12
N ILE A 124 -9.11 -14.38 -18.63
CA ILE A 124 -7.88 -13.77 -18.09
C ILE A 124 -6.81 -13.67 -19.17
N SER A 125 -6.55 -14.81 -19.85
CA SER A 125 -5.50 -14.90 -20.85
C SER A 125 -5.77 -16.00 -21.87
N THR A 126 -5.14 -15.89 -23.04
CA THR A 126 -5.07 -16.96 -24.04
C THR A 126 -3.61 -17.27 -24.32
N GLU A 127 -3.20 -18.50 -24.04
CA GLU A 127 -1.92 -19.07 -24.45
C GLU A 127 -2.06 -19.65 -25.85
N MET A 128 -1.31 -19.15 -26.83
CA MET A 128 -1.44 -19.53 -28.24
C MET A 128 -0.33 -20.50 -28.66
N PHE A 129 -0.72 -21.56 -29.37
CA PHE A 129 0.19 -22.63 -29.79
C PHE A 129 0.29 -22.69 -31.32
N ASP A 130 1.51 -22.90 -31.82
CA ASP A 130 1.77 -23.14 -33.24
C ASP A 130 1.36 -24.56 -33.69
N GLY A 131 1.56 -24.88 -34.98
CA GLY A 131 1.21 -26.18 -35.53
C GLY A 131 2.03 -27.36 -34.98
N TYR A 132 3.13 -27.09 -34.28
CA TYR A 132 4.01 -28.07 -33.64
C TYR A 132 3.75 -28.19 -32.11
N GLY A 133 2.86 -27.38 -31.55
CA GLY A 133 2.51 -27.37 -30.13
C GLY A 133 3.43 -26.49 -29.27
N ASN A 134 4.21 -25.61 -29.87
CA ASN A 134 5.02 -24.66 -29.13
C ASN A 134 4.18 -23.44 -28.72
N LEU A 135 4.33 -22.98 -27.47
CA LEU A 135 3.80 -21.72 -27.02
C LEU A 135 4.57 -20.58 -27.70
N TYR A 136 3.88 -19.70 -28.44
CA TYR A 136 4.53 -18.56 -29.09
C TYR A 136 4.05 -17.20 -28.63
N CYS A 137 2.83 -17.09 -28.11
CA CYS A 137 2.39 -15.86 -27.44
C CYS A 137 1.32 -16.13 -26.37
N VAL A 138 1.21 -15.19 -25.42
CA VAL A 138 0.13 -15.13 -24.43
C VAL A 138 -0.52 -13.76 -24.52
N ASN A 139 -1.83 -13.73 -24.81
CA ASN A 139 -2.61 -12.49 -24.72
C ASN A 139 -3.22 -12.39 -23.33
N PHE A 140 -3.08 -11.25 -22.69
CA PHE A 140 -3.76 -10.93 -21.44
C PHE A 140 -4.89 -9.92 -21.68
N TYR A 141 -5.99 -10.16 -21.00
CA TYR A 141 -7.19 -9.34 -21.11
C TYR A 141 -7.38 -8.53 -19.82
N ASP A 142 -7.64 -7.24 -19.98
CA ASP A 142 -8.08 -6.37 -18.89
C ASP A 142 -9.39 -6.91 -18.29
N SER A 143 -9.62 -6.67 -17.00
CA SER A 143 -10.86 -7.07 -16.33
C SER A 143 -12.12 -6.41 -16.94
N ARG A 144 -11.96 -5.34 -17.72
CA ARG A 144 -13.02 -4.71 -18.51
C ARG A 144 -13.29 -5.37 -19.86
N GLY A 145 -12.61 -6.48 -20.19
CA GLY A 145 -12.94 -7.37 -21.32
C GLY A 145 -12.33 -7.01 -22.67
N PHE A 146 -11.18 -6.37 -22.72
CA PHE A 146 -10.40 -6.15 -23.95
C PHE A 146 -8.98 -6.71 -23.82
N LYS A 147 -8.35 -7.05 -24.94
CA LYS A 147 -6.96 -7.48 -24.97
C LYS A 147 -6.08 -6.26 -24.71
N SER A 148 -5.24 -6.34 -23.67
CA SER A 148 -4.43 -5.24 -23.19
C SER A 148 -2.92 -5.47 -23.35
N LEU A 149 -2.44 -6.72 -23.16
CA LEU A 149 -1.03 -7.07 -23.23
C LEU A 149 -0.83 -8.34 -24.03
N ILE A 150 0.20 -8.38 -24.87
CA ILE A 150 0.69 -9.57 -25.59
C ILE A 150 2.12 -9.84 -25.12
N GLN A 151 2.38 -11.05 -24.62
CA GLN A 151 3.73 -11.54 -24.36
C GLN A 151 4.15 -12.47 -25.48
N TRP A 152 5.28 -12.19 -26.12
CA TRP A 152 5.88 -13.04 -27.14
C TRP A 152 6.96 -13.92 -26.53
N TYR A 153 6.99 -15.18 -26.93
CA TYR A 153 7.88 -16.19 -26.38
C TYR A 153 8.96 -16.60 -27.39
N SER A 154 10.19 -16.71 -26.90
CA SER A 154 11.32 -17.25 -27.62
C SER A 154 11.27 -18.79 -27.68
N PRO A 155 12.06 -19.44 -28.57
CA PRO A 155 12.08 -20.90 -28.67
C PRO A 155 12.47 -21.66 -27.39
N ASP A 156 13.12 -20.99 -26.43
CA ASP A 156 13.46 -21.54 -25.11
C ASP A 156 12.37 -21.25 -24.04
N ASN A 157 11.14 -20.93 -24.48
CA ASN A 157 9.98 -20.66 -23.64
C ASN A 157 10.19 -19.55 -22.61
N LYS A 158 10.91 -18.51 -23.00
CA LYS A 158 11.08 -17.29 -22.19
C LYS A 158 10.41 -16.13 -22.88
N ILE A 159 9.97 -15.15 -22.11
CA ILE A 159 9.43 -13.90 -22.63
C ILE A 159 10.56 -13.19 -23.38
N ASP A 160 10.33 -12.86 -24.66
CA ASP A 160 11.25 -12.11 -25.52
C ASP A 160 10.91 -10.62 -25.50
N ASN A 161 9.63 -10.30 -25.66
CA ASN A 161 9.11 -8.95 -25.59
C ASN A 161 7.65 -8.94 -25.12
N GLU A 162 7.21 -7.75 -24.68
CA GLU A 162 5.82 -7.49 -24.31
C GLU A 162 5.30 -6.30 -25.12
N GLU A 163 4.03 -6.38 -25.53
CA GLU A 163 3.35 -5.33 -26.30
C GLU A 163 2.04 -4.96 -25.60
N TRP A 164 1.89 -3.70 -25.24
CA TRP A 164 0.61 -3.16 -24.77
C TRP A 164 -0.13 -2.57 -25.94
N VAL A 165 -1.38 -2.98 -26.10
CA VAL A 165 -2.19 -2.67 -27.28
C VAL A 165 -3.45 -1.89 -26.91
N THR A 166 -3.90 -1.05 -27.83
CA THR A 166 -5.22 -0.40 -27.73
C THR A 166 -6.32 -1.45 -27.92
N PRO A 167 -7.59 -1.18 -27.55
CA PRO A 167 -8.71 -2.12 -27.74
C PRO A 167 -8.90 -2.57 -29.21
N ASP A 168 -8.50 -1.76 -30.20
CA ASP A 168 -8.50 -2.09 -31.62
C ASP A 168 -7.23 -2.85 -32.08
N GLY A 169 -6.32 -3.16 -31.16
CA GLY A 169 -5.16 -4.03 -31.38
C GLY A 169 -3.89 -3.33 -31.86
N LYS A 170 -3.81 -2.00 -31.84
CA LYS A 170 -2.60 -1.25 -32.19
C LYS A 170 -1.61 -1.26 -31.03
N THR A 171 -0.37 -1.69 -31.26
CA THR A 171 0.71 -1.62 -30.28
C THR A 171 1.11 -0.17 -30.01
N VAL A 172 1.07 0.25 -28.75
CA VAL A 172 1.44 1.60 -28.29
C VAL A 172 2.65 1.61 -27.37
N ILE A 173 2.85 0.56 -26.58
CA ILE A 173 4.06 0.38 -25.75
C ILE A 173 4.64 -1.00 -26.06
N ARG A 174 5.96 -1.11 -26.07
CA ARG A 174 6.68 -2.37 -26.18
C ARG A 174 7.91 -2.34 -25.30
N ASP A 175 8.23 -3.46 -24.64
CA ASP A 175 9.53 -3.67 -24.02
C ASP A 175 10.23 -4.91 -24.59
N TYR A 176 11.46 -5.10 -24.18
CA TYR A 176 12.28 -6.23 -24.60
C TYR A 176 12.97 -6.85 -23.40
N TYR A 177 13.19 -8.17 -23.49
CA TYR A 177 13.96 -8.91 -22.49
C TYR A 177 15.35 -9.26 -23.03
N LYS A 178 16.39 -8.92 -22.27
CA LYS A 178 17.78 -9.28 -22.57
C LYS A 178 18.45 -9.85 -21.31
N LYS A 179 19.48 -10.67 -21.53
CA LYS A 179 20.30 -11.13 -20.43
C LYS A 179 21.26 -10.01 -20.01
N ASP A 180 21.33 -9.74 -18.71
CA ASP A 180 22.36 -8.87 -18.13
C ASP A 180 23.73 -9.56 -18.11
N VAL A 181 24.73 -8.88 -17.57
CA VAL A 181 26.13 -9.38 -17.49
C VAL A 181 26.25 -10.65 -16.63
N HIS A 182 25.27 -10.96 -15.80
CA HIS A 182 25.20 -12.15 -14.97
C HIS A 182 24.33 -13.26 -15.59
N GLY A 183 23.83 -13.06 -16.81
CA GLY A 183 22.95 -13.99 -17.51
C GLY A 183 21.49 -13.99 -17.02
N LYS A 184 21.10 -13.07 -16.13
CA LYS A 184 19.73 -12.89 -15.66
C LYS A 184 18.92 -12.17 -16.72
N LEU A 185 17.73 -12.71 -17.04
CA LEU A 185 16.79 -12.08 -17.96
C LEU A 185 16.19 -10.82 -17.29
N THR A 186 16.34 -9.67 -17.93
CA THR A 186 15.88 -8.37 -17.44
C THR A 186 15.15 -7.63 -18.55
N LYS A 187 14.17 -6.81 -18.15
CA LYS A 187 13.52 -5.87 -19.07
C LYS A 187 14.50 -4.76 -19.47
N THR A 188 14.59 -4.50 -20.75
CA THR A 188 15.47 -3.46 -21.29
C THR A 188 14.85 -2.83 -22.53
N GLY A 189 15.03 -1.51 -22.69
CA GLY A 189 14.55 -0.80 -23.87
C GLY A 189 13.02 -0.75 -23.97
N TRP A 190 12.48 0.42 -23.69
CA TRP A 190 11.05 0.70 -23.82
C TRP A 190 10.81 1.53 -25.06
N TRP A 191 9.82 1.16 -25.85
CA TRP A 191 9.35 1.85 -27.02
C TRP A 191 7.92 2.32 -26.77
N LEU A 192 7.63 3.55 -27.15
CA LEU A 192 6.31 4.18 -27.02
C LEU A 192 5.93 4.86 -28.33
N SER A 193 4.72 4.61 -28.84
CA SER A 193 4.04 5.46 -29.79
C SER A 193 3.06 6.35 -29.01
N ASP A 194 3.33 7.64 -28.93
CA ASP A 194 2.48 8.58 -28.21
C ASP A 194 1.16 8.88 -28.94
N HIS A 195 0.31 9.74 -28.35
CA HIS A 195 -0.99 10.13 -28.92
C HIS A 195 -0.91 10.79 -30.30
N GLN A 196 0.25 11.34 -30.66
CA GLN A 196 0.50 11.94 -31.99
C GLN A 196 1.11 10.93 -32.96
N GLY A 197 1.36 9.69 -32.52
CA GLY A 197 2.03 8.64 -33.28
C GLY A 197 3.56 8.84 -33.37
N ILE A 198 4.13 9.74 -32.56
CA ILE A 198 5.58 9.94 -32.49
C ILE A 198 6.18 8.80 -31.66
N ILE A 199 7.29 8.26 -32.17
CA ILE A 199 7.98 7.14 -31.51
C ILE A 199 9.06 7.68 -30.59
N HIS A 200 9.00 7.24 -29.34
CA HIS A 200 9.98 7.52 -28.31
C HIS A 200 10.64 6.22 -27.82
N GLN A 201 11.90 6.31 -27.40
CA GLN A 201 12.65 5.19 -26.84
C GLN A 201 13.24 5.57 -25.49
N PHE A 202 13.13 4.64 -24.52
CA PHE A 202 13.59 4.83 -23.16
C PHE A 202 14.42 3.63 -22.71
N ALA A 203 15.46 3.87 -21.91
CA ALA A 203 16.30 2.80 -21.36
C ALA A 203 15.58 2.01 -20.24
N THR A 204 14.71 2.66 -19.48
CA THR A 204 14.00 2.06 -18.34
C THR A 204 12.54 2.53 -18.30
N ILE A 205 11.71 1.79 -17.54
CA ILE A 205 10.32 2.20 -17.28
C ILE A 205 10.26 3.54 -16.54
N ASP A 206 11.27 3.85 -15.69
CA ASP A 206 11.29 5.10 -14.94
C ASP A 206 11.45 6.31 -15.87
N ARG A 207 12.21 6.16 -16.98
CA ARG A 207 12.33 7.20 -18.02
C ARG A 207 11.06 7.35 -18.85
N LEU A 208 10.37 6.24 -19.13
CA LEU A 208 9.03 6.28 -19.73
C LEU A 208 8.04 6.97 -18.77
N PHE A 209 8.11 6.67 -17.48
CA PHE A 209 7.24 7.27 -16.48
C PHE A 209 7.54 8.78 -16.30
N GLU A 210 8.80 9.20 -16.31
CA GLU A 210 9.18 10.62 -16.34
C GLU A 210 8.56 11.35 -17.55
N PHE A 211 8.61 10.71 -18.73
CA PHE A 211 7.97 11.26 -19.93
C PHE A 211 6.45 11.39 -19.74
N PHE A 212 5.80 10.35 -19.21
CA PHE A 212 4.37 10.37 -18.90
C PHE A 212 4.01 11.48 -17.89
N LEU A 213 4.76 11.63 -16.80
CA LEU A 213 4.52 12.68 -15.80
C LEU A 213 4.66 14.09 -16.41
N ASN A 214 5.59 14.29 -17.35
CA ASN A 214 5.69 15.54 -18.10
C ASN A 214 4.50 15.79 -19.03
N GLN A 215 3.95 14.74 -19.67
CA GLN A 215 2.72 14.85 -20.47
C GLN A 215 1.53 15.23 -19.58
N VAL A 216 1.36 14.56 -18.43
CA VAL A 216 0.30 14.84 -17.45
C VAL A 216 0.44 16.24 -16.85
N ASN A 217 1.68 16.72 -16.62
CA ASN A 217 1.91 18.07 -16.12
C ASN A 217 1.55 19.15 -17.16
N GLY A 218 1.59 18.82 -18.46
CA GLY A 218 1.17 19.70 -19.54
C GLY A 218 1.89 21.05 -19.52
N GLU A 219 1.13 22.14 -19.41
CA GLU A 219 1.69 23.50 -19.29
C GLU A 219 2.19 23.84 -17.87
N GLY A 220 2.05 22.92 -16.94
CA GLY A 220 2.49 23.08 -15.54
C GLY A 220 1.36 23.44 -14.58
N GLY A 221 1.74 23.81 -13.36
CA GLY A 221 0.80 24.24 -12.33
C GLY A 221 0.09 23.11 -11.57
N ASN A 222 0.52 21.87 -11.74
CA ASN A 222 -0.02 20.73 -11.02
C ASN A 222 0.73 20.46 -9.71
N ILE A 223 0.08 19.72 -8.81
CA ILE A 223 0.64 19.26 -7.53
C ILE A 223 0.78 17.74 -7.61
N PHE A 224 2.00 17.23 -7.37
CA PHE A 224 2.29 15.80 -7.33
C PHE A 224 2.70 15.40 -5.91
N ILE A 225 1.99 14.46 -5.31
CA ILE A 225 2.30 13.88 -4.00
C ILE A 225 2.82 12.47 -4.22
N LEU A 226 4.08 12.25 -3.89
CA LEU A 226 4.77 10.97 -4.07
C LEU A 226 4.71 10.16 -2.78
N ASP A 227 3.90 9.10 -2.76
CA ASP A 227 3.74 8.20 -1.63
C ASP A 227 4.75 7.04 -1.63
N ARG A 228 5.28 6.69 -2.80
CA ARG A 228 6.25 5.61 -3.00
C ARG A 228 7.54 6.17 -3.60
N SER A 229 8.48 6.56 -2.74
CA SER A 229 9.70 7.30 -3.13
C SER A 229 10.41 6.69 -4.35
N LEU A 230 10.82 5.42 -4.30
CA LEU A 230 11.55 4.74 -5.37
C LEU A 230 10.82 4.73 -6.73
N LEU A 231 9.54 5.08 -6.76
CA LEU A 231 8.73 5.07 -7.97
C LEU A 231 9.06 6.23 -8.92
N ALA A 232 9.22 7.43 -8.37
CA ALA A 232 9.29 8.66 -9.16
C ALA A 232 10.14 9.76 -8.50
N ASP A 233 10.99 9.43 -7.53
CA ASP A 233 11.79 10.41 -6.80
C ASP A 233 12.71 11.22 -7.74
N ASP A 234 13.41 10.56 -8.66
CA ASP A 234 14.20 11.26 -9.70
C ASP A 234 13.31 11.98 -10.72
N ALA A 235 12.24 11.35 -11.18
CA ALA A 235 11.36 11.89 -12.21
C ALA A 235 10.71 13.23 -11.80
N LEU A 236 10.19 13.30 -10.57
CA LEU A 236 9.54 14.52 -10.06
C LEU A 236 10.51 15.68 -9.84
N THR A 237 11.80 15.40 -9.63
CA THR A 237 12.82 16.47 -9.51
C THR A 237 13.27 17.03 -10.87
N ARG A 238 12.77 16.47 -11.99
CA ARG A 238 13.19 16.81 -13.37
C ARG A 238 12.04 17.16 -14.29
N LEU A 239 10.89 17.51 -13.73
CA LEU A 239 9.76 17.99 -14.52
C LEU A 239 10.15 19.26 -15.32
N LYS A 240 9.76 19.29 -16.59
CA LYS A 240 10.16 20.37 -17.53
C LYS A 240 9.39 21.67 -17.32
N LYS A 241 8.17 21.57 -16.81
CA LYS A 241 7.30 22.72 -16.53
C LYS A 241 7.09 22.83 -15.03
N PRO A 242 6.81 24.02 -14.48
CA PRO A 242 6.60 24.23 -13.07
C PRO A 242 5.54 23.30 -12.49
N ALA A 243 5.85 22.66 -11.37
CA ALA A 243 4.94 21.83 -10.61
C ALA A 243 5.28 21.96 -9.12
N TYR A 244 4.31 21.73 -8.26
CA TYR A 244 4.55 21.61 -6.82
C TYR A 244 4.72 20.13 -6.47
N THR A 245 5.95 19.74 -6.16
CA THR A 245 6.30 18.34 -5.90
C THR A 245 6.46 18.09 -4.41
N VAL A 246 5.79 17.05 -3.91
CA VAL A 246 5.76 16.69 -2.50
C VAL A 246 6.30 15.28 -2.32
N MET A 247 7.36 15.16 -1.51
CA MET A 247 7.81 13.86 -1.00
C MET A 247 7.08 13.56 0.31
N HIS A 248 6.30 12.48 0.36
CA HIS A 248 5.56 12.05 1.53
C HIS A 248 6.24 10.84 2.18
N LEU A 249 6.71 11.01 3.41
CA LEU A 249 7.40 9.95 4.15
C LEU A 249 6.37 9.07 4.88
N HIS A 250 6.35 7.78 4.54
CA HIS A 250 5.47 6.77 5.15
C HIS A 250 6.20 5.82 6.10
N ASN A 251 7.49 6.02 6.30
CA ASN A 251 8.31 5.23 7.22
C ASN A 251 9.48 6.10 7.73
N SER A 252 10.29 5.57 8.66
CA SER A 252 11.50 6.24 9.10
C SER A 252 12.40 6.58 7.91
N GLN A 253 12.92 7.82 7.87
CA GLN A 253 13.94 8.26 6.92
C GLN A 253 15.32 7.61 7.16
N ALA A 254 15.51 7.04 8.35
CA ALA A 254 16.73 6.39 8.80
C ALA A 254 16.61 4.87 8.77
N GLY A 255 17.69 4.17 8.48
CA GLY A 255 17.75 2.71 8.53
C GLY A 255 17.68 2.17 9.95
N ASP A 256 18.20 2.92 10.93
CA ASP A 256 17.95 2.73 12.36
C ASP A 256 17.10 3.90 12.88
N ALA A 257 15.84 3.62 13.13
CA ALA A 257 14.88 4.61 13.61
C ALA A 257 15.21 5.14 15.02
N GLN A 258 15.99 4.41 15.81
CA GLN A 258 16.43 4.86 17.15
C GLN A 258 17.65 5.78 17.08
N ASN A 259 18.31 5.88 15.90
CA ASN A 259 19.40 6.81 15.66
C ASN A 259 19.14 7.62 14.36
N PRO A 260 18.07 8.44 14.33
CA PRO A 260 17.57 9.06 13.09
C PRO A 260 18.54 10.08 12.48
N LEU A 261 19.40 10.68 13.29
CA LEU A 261 20.31 11.73 12.83
C LEU A 261 21.62 11.20 12.23
N HIS A 262 22.08 10.02 12.65
CA HIS A 262 23.45 9.55 12.32
C HIS A 262 23.51 8.18 11.64
N SER A 263 22.43 7.38 11.68
CA SER A 263 22.42 6.08 10.99
C SER A 263 22.39 6.25 9.46
N ILE A 264 22.66 5.16 8.73
CA ILE A 264 22.46 5.14 7.27
C ILE A 264 21.01 5.53 6.93
N LEU A 265 20.79 6.06 5.74
CA LEU A 265 19.43 6.37 5.27
C LEU A 265 18.65 5.09 4.99
N ASN A 266 17.36 5.16 5.14
CA ASN A 266 16.47 4.14 4.62
C ASN A 266 16.56 4.14 3.08
N ASN A 267 16.90 3.00 2.49
CA ASN A 267 17.11 2.86 1.04
C ASN A 267 15.93 3.38 0.21
N ASN A 268 14.70 3.30 0.76
CA ASN A 268 13.52 3.80 0.06
C ASN A 268 13.53 5.33 -0.13
N TYR A 269 14.28 6.07 0.69
CA TYR A 269 14.28 7.54 0.69
C TYR A 269 15.65 8.14 0.40
N GLU A 270 16.67 7.30 0.14
CA GLU A 270 18.05 7.77 0.01
C GLU A 270 18.19 8.82 -1.10
N TYR A 271 17.66 8.55 -2.30
CA TYR A 271 17.71 9.53 -3.39
C TYR A 271 16.95 10.81 -3.05
N ALA A 272 15.72 10.69 -2.57
CA ALA A 272 14.86 11.84 -2.28
C ALA A 272 15.46 12.74 -1.20
N LEU A 273 16.01 12.16 -0.12
CA LEU A 273 16.60 12.91 0.98
C LEU A 273 17.94 13.55 0.62
N ASN A 274 18.77 12.89 -0.19
CA ASN A 274 19.99 13.48 -0.74
C ASN A 274 19.69 14.61 -1.74
N ASN A 275 18.50 14.65 -2.31
CA ASN A 275 18.01 15.68 -3.23
C ASN A 275 16.85 16.49 -2.64
N ILE A 276 16.75 16.57 -1.32
CA ILE A 276 15.59 17.12 -0.59
C ILE A 276 15.19 18.52 -1.08
N ASN A 277 16.16 19.35 -1.44
CA ASN A 277 15.96 20.73 -1.90
C ASN A 277 15.46 20.85 -3.35
N LYS A 278 15.30 19.74 -4.06
CA LYS A 278 14.69 19.72 -5.39
C LYS A 278 13.16 19.53 -5.34
N TYR A 279 12.62 19.14 -4.19
CA TYR A 279 11.18 19.10 -3.98
C TYR A 279 10.66 20.45 -3.49
N SER A 280 9.40 20.74 -3.76
CA SER A 280 8.72 21.92 -3.22
C SER A 280 8.45 21.75 -1.72
N ALA A 281 8.05 20.54 -1.32
CA ALA A 281 7.76 20.23 0.07
C ALA A 281 8.10 18.79 0.45
N ILE A 282 8.36 18.59 1.75
CA ILE A 282 8.49 17.29 2.41
C ILE A 282 7.38 17.17 3.44
N VAL A 283 6.66 16.06 3.43
CA VAL A 283 5.62 15.74 4.40
C VAL A 283 6.10 14.57 5.26
N SER A 284 6.07 14.77 6.57
CA SER A 284 6.28 13.73 7.58
C SER A 284 4.97 13.48 8.33
N ALA A 285 4.77 12.26 8.82
CA ALA A 285 3.53 11.89 9.49
C ALA A 285 3.43 12.42 10.94
N THR A 286 4.56 12.73 11.58
CA THR A 286 4.64 13.17 12.97
C THR A 286 5.56 14.38 13.13
N GLN A 287 5.34 15.17 14.19
CA GLN A 287 6.18 16.33 14.47
C GLN A 287 7.63 15.92 14.75
N ARG A 288 7.83 14.83 15.50
CA ARG A 288 9.17 14.29 15.79
C ARG A 288 9.93 13.94 14.53
N GLN A 289 9.28 13.29 13.56
CA GLN A 289 9.91 13.00 12.25
C GLN A 289 10.27 14.27 11.48
N THR A 290 9.38 15.27 11.50
CA THR A 290 9.63 16.56 10.85
C THR A 290 10.86 17.23 11.46
N ASP A 291 10.96 17.25 12.79
CA ASP A 291 12.08 17.88 13.51
C ASP A 291 13.40 17.16 13.22
N ASP A 292 13.40 15.82 13.19
CA ASP A 292 14.59 15.01 12.84
C ASP A 292 15.03 15.23 11.39
N VAL A 293 14.08 15.35 10.45
CA VAL A 293 14.38 15.65 9.03
C VAL A 293 15.01 17.05 8.93
N ILE A 294 14.46 18.04 9.61
CA ILE A 294 15.02 19.39 9.63
C ILE A 294 16.41 19.41 10.24
N ALA A 295 16.60 18.75 11.39
CA ALA A 295 17.87 18.70 12.10
C ALA A 295 18.98 18.00 11.31
N ARG A 296 18.62 16.95 10.54
CA ARG A 296 19.59 16.16 9.78
C ARG A 296 19.93 16.78 8.43
N PHE A 297 18.95 17.30 7.70
CA PHE A 297 19.11 17.68 6.28
C PHE A 297 19.12 19.19 6.05
N HIS A 298 18.70 19.99 7.03
CA HIS A 298 18.58 21.46 6.93
C HIS A 298 17.93 21.91 5.61
N PRO A 299 16.72 21.38 5.27
CA PRO A 299 16.13 21.62 3.97
C PRO A 299 15.76 23.08 3.75
N THR A 300 15.95 23.57 2.53
CA THR A 300 15.36 24.84 2.05
C THR A 300 13.94 24.64 1.54
N SER A 301 13.57 23.42 1.20
CA SER A 301 12.20 23.00 0.88
C SER A 301 11.30 23.15 2.10
N LYS A 302 10.01 23.41 1.86
CA LYS A 302 9.02 23.49 2.94
C LYS A 302 8.85 22.12 3.61
N THR A 303 8.68 22.11 4.92
CA THR A 303 8.37 20.90 5.68
C THR A 303 6.99 21.03 6.32
N PHE A 304 6.21 19.94 6.25
CA PHE A 304 4.87 19.89 6.84
C PHE A 304 4.72 18.61 7.66
N THR A 305 4.07 18.73 8.81
CA THR A 305 3.63 17.59 9.61
C THR A 305 2.16 17.32 9.33
N ILE A 306 1.88 16.20 8.66
CA ILE A 306 0.51 15.83 8.27
C ILE A 306 0.31 14.35 8.60
N PRO A 307 -0.53 13.99 9.59
CA PRO A 307 -0.83 12.61 9.90
C PRO A 307 -1.40 11.87 8.69
N VAL A 308 -0.89 10.67 8.43
CA VAL A 308 -1.40 9.83 7.32
C VAL A 308 -2.74 9.17 7.66
N GLY A 309 -3.05 9.03 8.96
CA GLY A 309 -4.29 8.45 9.43
C GLY A 309 -5.40 9.47 9.58
N ILE A 310 -6.63 9.09 9.22
CA ILE A 310 -7.85 9.85 9.44
C ILE A 310 -8.85 8.93 10.14
N VAL A 311 -9.41 9.41 11.25
CA VAL A 311 -10.49 8.72 11.96
C VAL A 311 -11.82 9.28 11.46
N PRO A 312 -12.67 8.46 10.80
CA PRO A 312 -13.94 8.94 10.26
C PRO A 312 -14.88 9.47 11.36
N ASP A 313 -15.68 10.50 11.04
CA ASP A 313 -16.65 11.10 11.98
C ASP A 313 -17.60 10.07 12.59
N LYS A 314 -18.05 9.08 11.80
CA LYS A 314 -18.88 7.98 12.29
C LYS A 314 -18.25 7.19 13.44
N VAL A 315 -16.90 7.13 13.52
CA VAL A 315 -16.17 6.47 14.62
C VAL A 315 -16.05 7.44 15.80
N LEU A 316 -15.69 8.71 15.54
CA LEU A 316 -15.53 9.73 16.59
C LEU A 316 -16.85 10.01 17.32
N GLN A 317 -17.98 9.92 16.62
CA GLN A 317 -19.33 10.19 17.14
C GLN A 317 -20.02 8.91 17.67
N ALA A 318 -19.42 7.74 17.51
CA ALA A 318 -19.99 6.49 17.99
C ALA A 318 -20.10 6.49 19.55
N PRO A 319 -21.10 5.82 20.12
CA PRO A 319 -21.21 5.67 21.56
C PRO A 319 -19.95 5.03 22.15
N ARG A 320 -19.38 5.66 23.17
CA ARG A 320 -18.19 5.13 23.86
C ARG A 320 -18.51 3.83 24.57
N ILE A 321 -17.63 2.85 24.45
CA ILE A 321 -17.71 1.57 25.15
C ILE A 321 -16.90 1.70 26.45
N THR A 322 -17.53 1.47 27.59
CA THR A 322 -16.84 1.46 28.88
C THR A 322 -16.02 0.19 29.05
N GLU A 323 -14.94 0.25 29.81
CA GLU A 323 -14.06 -0.90 30.07
C GLU A 323 -14.80 -2.11 30.67
N ALA A 324 -15.81 -1.87 31.50
CA ALA A 324 -16.62 -2.93 32.07
C ALA A 324 -17.47 -3.73 31.06
N LYS A 325 -17.63 -3.22 29.85
CA LYS A 325 -18.34 -3.91 28.74
C LYS A 325 -17.40 -4.66 27.82
N ARG A 326 -16.09 -4.50 27.99
CA ARG A 326 -15.07 -5.19 27.19
C ARG A 326 -14.70 -6.52 27.83
N THR A 327 -14.14 -7.43 27.06
CA THR A 327 -13.62 -8.68 27.59
C THR A 327 -12.42 -8.40 28.48
N PHE A 328 -12.55 -8.71 29.79
CA PHE A 328 -11.47 -8.52 30.75
C PHE A 328 -10.22 -9.31 30.35
N GLY A 329 -9.06 -8.69 30.46
CA GLY A 329 -7.78 -9.31 30.15
C GLY A 329 -7.46 -9.36 28.63
N LYS A 330 -8.32 -8.85 27.76
CA LYS A 330 -8.11 -8.96 26.31
C LYS A 330 -7.11 -7.93 25.78
N VAL A 331 -5.97 -8.44 25.32
CA VAL A 331 -4.93 -7.70 24.60
C VAL A 331 -5.01 -8.04 23.11
N VAL A 332 -4.88 -7.04 22.26
CA VAL A 332 -4.83 -7.22 20.80
C VAL A 332 -3.60 -6.59 20.20
N ALA A 333 -3.12 -7.19 19.11
CA ALA A 333 -2.17 -6.59 18.19
C ALA A 333 -2.71 -6.75 16.77
N VAL A 334 -2.76 -5.66 16.00
CA VAL A 334 -3.18 -5.66 14.61
C VAL A 334 -2.01 -5.21 13.77
N ALA A 335 -1.30 -6.17 13.18
CA ALA A 335 -0.08 -5.91 12.42
C ALA A 335 0.25 -7.09 11.52
N ARG A 336 0.98 -6.84 10.45
CA ARG A 336 1.65 -7.92 9.70
C ARG A 336 2.53 -8.75 10.65
N VAL A 337 2.41 -10.06 10.62
CA VAL A 337 3.25 -10.95 11.43
C VAL A 337 4.63 -11.05 10.76
N ALA A 338 5.46 -10.07 11.04
CA ALA A 338 6.77 -9.84 10.40
C ALA A 338 7.86 -9.56 11.44
N PRO A 339 9.14 -9.79 11.11
CA PRO A 339 10.24 -9.65 12.06
C PRO A 339 10.33 -8.28 12.74
N GLU A 340 10.08 -7.21 12.01
CA GLU A 340 10.14 -5.83 12.51
C GLU A 340 9.03 -5.49 13.52
N LYS A 341 7.97 -6.28 13.58
CA LYS A 341 6.87 -6.07 14.55
C LYS A 341 7.17 -6.67 15.94
N ARG A 342 8.22 -7.47 16.04
CA ARG A 342 8.71 -8.03 17.32
C ARG A 342 7.61 -8.62 18.20
N LEU A 343 6.63 -9.30 17.60
CA LEU A 343 5.50 -9.91 18.31
C LEU A 343 5.94 -10.96 19.34
N ASP A 344 7.15 -11.51 19.20
CA ASP A 344 7.80 -12.33 20.20
C ASP A 344 8.00 -11.61 21.54
N HIS A 345 8.24 -10.29 21.54
CA HIS A 345 8.32 -9.51 22.78
C HIS A 345 6.95 -9.39 23.45
N LEU A 346 5.90 -9.21 22.66
CA LEU A 346 4.55 -9.16 23.19
C LEU A 346 4.14 -10.51 23.83
N VAL A 347 4.49 -11.65 23.19
CA VAL A 347 4.27 -12.99 23.77
C VAL A 347 5.02 -13.16 25.09
N ARG A 348 6.26 -12.66 25.21
CA ARG A 348 7.03 -12.67 26.46
C ARG A 348 6.35 -11.83 27.55
N ALA A 349 5.88 -10.64 27.20
CA ALA A 349 5.14 -9.79 28.13
C ALA A 349 3.86 -10.47 28.62
N ILE A 350 3.09 -11.07 27.73
CA ILE A 350 1.88 -11.83 28.09
C ILE A 350 2.18 -13.02 29.02
N ASN A 351 3.31 -13.71 28.82
CA ASN A 351 3.72 -14.77 29.74
C ASN A 351 3.91 -14.26 31.19
N GLU A 352 4.47 -13.06 31.37
CA GLU A 352 4.60 -12.47 32.70
C GLU A 352 3.25 -12.02 33.28
N VAL A 353 2.42 -11.40 32.41
CA VAL A 353 1.07 -10.95 32.82
C VAL A 353 0.20 -12.15 33.24
N HIS A 354 0.22 -13.24 32.48
CA HIS A 354 -0.59 -14.44 32.75
C HIS A 354 -0.34 -15.06 34.13
N LYS A 355 0.87 -14.94 34.67
CA LYS A 355 1.20 -15.43 36.01
C LYS A 355 0.39 -14.75 37.11
N GLN A 356 -0.10 -13.52 36.88
CA GLN A 356 -0.82 -12.71 37.86
C GLN A 356 -2.26 -12.40 37.44
N VAL A 357 -2.57 -12.49 36.16
CA VAL A 357 -3.89 -12.28 35.55
C VAL A 357 -4.15 -13.47 34.61
N PRO A 358 -4.65 -14.60 35.16
CA PRO A 358 -4.87 -15.84 34.39
C PRO A 358 -5.84 -15.68 33.21
N GLU A 359 -6.73 -14.71 33.27
CA GLU A 359 -7.72 -14.41 32.23
C GLU A 359 -7.13 -13.67 31.02
N VAL A 360 -5.86 -13.21 31.08
CA VAL A 360 -5.28 -12.49 29.98
C VAL A 360 -5.24 -13.31 28.70
N THR A 361 -5.60 -12.71 27.60
CA THR A 361 -5.45 -13.27 26.24
C THR A 361 -4.78 -12.29 25.30
N LEU A 362 -4.07 -12.80 24.31
CA LEU A 362 -3.48 -12.02 23.21
C LEU A 362 -4.00 -12.54 21.88
N ASP A 363 -4.77 -11.74 21.18
CA ASP A 363 -5.21 -11.99 19.81
C ASP A 363 -4.38 -11.17 18.83
N ILE A 364 -3.67 -11.83 17.92
CA ILE A 364 -2.82 -11.21 16.89
C ILE A 364 -3.52 -11.33 15.53
N TYR A 365 -3.87 -10.19 14.95
CA TYR A 365 -4.52 -10.09 13.65
C TYR A 365 -3.54 -9.54 12.59
N GLY A 366 -3.52 -10.17 11.44
CA GLY A 366 -2.74 -9.76 10.28
C GLY A 366 -2.27 -10.94 9.45
N TYR A 367 -1.84 -10.66 8.22
CA TYR A 367 -1.29 -11.69 7.37
C TYR A 367 0.16 -12.05 7.77
N TYR A 368 0.56 -13.27 7.42
CA TYR A 368 1.89 -13.77 7.76
C TYR A 368 2.91 -13.37 6.69
N ASP A 369 4.00 -12.73 7.11
CA ASP A 369 5.11 -12.42 6.22
C ASP A 369 5.86 -13.70 5.82
N PRO A 370 6.03 -14.00 4.51
CA PRO A 370 6.70 -15.22 4.07
C PRO A 370 8.23 -15.22 4.25
N THR A 371 8.81 -14.10 4.64
CA THR A 371 10.27 -13.93 4.83
C THR A 371 10.82 -15.06 5.69
N ASN A 372 11.94 -15.63 5.26
CA ASN A 372 12.62 -16.75 5.91
C ASN A 372 11.67 -17.90 6.29
N LYS A 373 10.76 -18.27 5.38
CA LYS A 373 9.75 -19.32 5.60
C LYS A 373 8.86 -19.04 6.82
N TYR A 374 8.30 -17.84 6.89
CA TYR A 374 7.42 -17.37 7.98
C TYR A 374 8.12 -17.33 9.36
N GLU A 375 9.34 -16.82 9.41
CA GLU A 375 10.15 -16.79 10.64
C GLU A 375 9.43 -16.15 11.82
N ALA A 376 8.81 -14.99 11.63
CA ALA A 376 8.10 -14.28 12.69
C ALA A 376 6.93 -15.09 13.25
N LYS A 377 6.15 -15.75 12.38
CA LYS A 377 5.06 -16.64 12.78
C LYS A 377 5.58 -17.80 13.61
N ARG A 378 6.61 -18.52 13.11
CA ARG A 378 7.20 -19.64 13.85
C ARG A 378 7.70 -19.22 15.24
N LYS A 379 8.35 -18.06 15.32
CA LYS A 379 8.86 -17.54 16.59
C LYS A 379 7.74 -17.30 17.62
N VAL A 380 6.59 -16.77 17.19
CA VAL A 380 5.41 -16.63 18.03
C VAL A 380 4.88 -18.01 18.47
N GLU A 381 4.73 -18.96 17.54
CA GLU A 381 4.25 -20.32 17.83
C GLU A 381 5.19 -21.08 18.78
N ASP A 382 6.51 -20.98 18.57
CA ASP A 382 7.52 -21.63 19.43
C ASP A 382 7.52 -21.08 20.86
N LEU A 383 7.37 -19.75 21.03
CA LEU A 383 7.26 -19.14 22.35
C LEU A 383 5.92 -19.47 23.02
N THR A 384 4.83 -19.52 22.27
CA THR A 384 3.52 -19.96 22.77
C THR A 384 3.60 -21.35 23.37
N LYS A 385 4.19 -22.31 22.66
CA LYS A 385 4.44 -23.67 23.16
C LYS A 385 5.41 -23.69 24.33
N LYS A 386 6.53 -22.95 24.23
CA LYS A 386 7.54 -22.91 25.30
C LYS A 386 7.00 -22.44 26.64
N TYR A 387 6.08 -21.48 26.61
CA TYR A 387 5.48 -20.89 27.81
C TYR A 387 4.12 -21.49 28.18
N HIS A 388 3.65 -22.51 27.45
CA HIS A 388 2.34 -23.15 27.68
C HIS A 388 1.17 -22.16 27.59
N LEU A 389 1.20 -21.30 26.56
CA LEU A 389 0.20 -20.24 26.32
C LEU A 389 -0.78 -20.60 25.19
N GLU A 390 -0.96 -21.89 24.89
CA GLU A 390 -1.94 -22.36 23.93
C GLU A 390 -3.36 -21.97 24.36
N GLY A 391 -4.10 -21.32 23.45
CA GLY A 391 -5.43 -20.75 23.75
C GLY A 391 -5.40 -19.38 24.43
N ILE A 392 -4.23 -18.92 24.92
CA ILE A 392 -4.02 -17.60 25.48
C ILE A 392 -3.47 -16.66 24.38
N VAL A 393 -2.45 -17.11 23.66
CA VAL A 393 -1.88 -16.39 22.49
C VAL A 393 -2.43 -17.01 21.22
N ASN A 394 -3.14 -16.23 20.42
CA ASN A 394 -3.85 -16.68 19.23
C ASN A 394 -3.44 -15.90 18.00
N LEU A 395 -2.98 -16.58 16.96
CA LEU A 395 -2.79 -16.04 15.62
C LEU A 395 -4.10 -16.14 14.84
N LYS A 396 -4.82 -15.03 14.70
CA LYS A 396 -6.17 -14.95 14.11
C LYS A 396 -6.19 -14.82 12.58
N GLY A 397 -5.03 -14.50 11.96
CA GLY A 397 -4.98 -14.18 10.54
C GLY A 397 -5.54 -12.80 10.20
N TYR A 398 -5.77 -12.55 8.92
CA TYR A 398 -6.28 -11.28 8.44
C TYR A 398 -7.78 -11.12 8.74
N THR A 399 -8.19 -9.89 9.07
CA THR A 399 -9.61 -9.53 9.26
C THR A 399 -9.95 -8.23 8.54
N ASN A 400 -11.17 -8.15 8.01
CA ASN A 400 -11.75 -6.91 7.47
C ASN A 400 -12.59 -6.18 8.54
N ASP A 401 -12.93 -6.83 9.64
CA ASP A 401 -13.71 -6.26 10.75
C ASP A 401 -12.82 -5.95 11.96
N VAL A 402 -11.93 -4.96 11.76
CA VAL A 402 -11.06 -4.48 12.84
C VAL A 402 -11.83 -3.73 13.94
N ALA A 403 -12.99 -3.14 13.61
CA ALA A 403 -13.81 -2.41 14.56
C ALA A 403 -14.32 -3.32 15.68
N SER A 404 -14.83 -4.52 15.35
CA SER A 404 -15.25 -5.51 16.34
C SER A 404 -14.08 -5.96 17.21
N VAL A 405 -12.88 -6.10 16.64
CA VAL A 405 -11.66 -6.46 17.40
C VAL A 405 -11.36 -5.40 18.46
N TYR A 406 -11.34 -4.11 18.06
CA TYR A 406 -11.07 -3.02 19.00
C TYR A 406 -12.19 -2.83 20.03
N ASN A 407 -13.44 -3.00 19.64
CA ASN A 407 -14.57 -2.82 20.55
C ASN A 407 -14.56 -3.83 21.72
N ASP A 408 -13.96 -4.98 21.55
CA ASP A 408 -13.88 -6.04 22.56
C ASP A 408 -12.57 -6.01 23.38
N ALA A 409 -11.52 -5.34 22.88
CA ALA A 409 -10.20 -5.30 23.51
C ALA A 409 -10.07 -4.19 24.55
N GLN A 410 -9.30 -4.45 25.62
CA GLN A 410 -8.91 -3.44 26.61
C GLN A 410 -7.57 -2.78 26.31
N ILE A 411 -6.60 -3.56 25.83
CA ILE A 411 -5.25 -3.08 25.56
C ILE A 411 -4.84 -3.38 24.11
N PHE A 412 -4.20 -2.41 23.46
CA PHE A 412 -3.46 -2.60 22.22
C PHE A 412 -1.97 -2.66 22.52
N GLY A 413 -1.32 -3.77 22.21
CA GLY A 413 0.12 -3.99 22.42
C GLY A 413 0.91 -3.76 21.14
N LEU A 414 1.97 -2.94 21.19
CA LEU A 414 2.86 -2.67 20.05
C LEU A 414 4.32 -2.78 20.47
N THR A 415 5.08 -3.63 19.78
CA THR A 415 6.50 -3.91 20.08
C THR A 415 7.42 -3.75 18.88
N SER A 416 7.01 -2.96 17.90
CA SER A 416 7.74 -2.73 16.63
C SER A 416 9.14 -2.14 16.83
N VAL A 417 10.04 -2.42 15.88
CA VAL A 417 11.39 -1.83 15.82
C VAL A 417 11.36 -0.44 15.22
N MET A 418 10.51 -0.22 14.24
CA MET A 418 10.29 1.07 13.58
C MET A 418 8.88 1.14 13.01
N GLU A 419 8.36 2.33 12.91
CA GLU A 419 7.10 2.64 12.26
C GLU A 419 7.23 3.94 11.44
N GLY A 420 6.24 4.24 10.61
CA GLY A 420 6.10 5.55 9.99
C GLY A 420 5.03 6.40 10.67
N PHE A 421 3.97 5.72 11.15
CA PHE A 421 2.86 6.34 11.88
C PHE A 421 2.14 5.31 12.75
N ASP A 422 1.82 4.13 12.18
CA ASP A 422 1.00 3.05 12.71
C ASP A 422 -0.50 3.40 12.80
N LEU A 423 -1.20 3.10 11.69
CA LEU A 423 -2.66 3.29 11.60
C LEU A 423 -3.42 2.44 12.61
N ALA A 424 -2.92 1.24 12.95
CA ALA A 424 -3.63 0.31 13.82
C ALA A 424 -3.73 0.83 15.25
N ILE A 425 -2.65 1.43 15.80
CA ILE A 425 -2.72 2.03 17.15
C ILE A 425 -3.61 3.28 17.17
N MET A 426 -3.60 4.09 16.08
CA MET A 426 -4.52 5.22 15.94
C MET A 426 -5.99 4.74 15.90
N GLU A 427 -6.27 3.69 15.13
CA GLU A 427 -7.61 3.08 15.08
C GLU A 427 -8.00 2.50 16.45
N ALA A 428 -7.08 1.83 17.14
CA ALA A 428 -7.33 1.29 18.47
C ALA A 428 -7.76 2.39 19.46
N ILE A 429 -7.02 3.50 19.55
CA ILE A 429 -7.40 4.61 20.44
C ILE A 429 -8.70 5.27 20.03
N SER A 430 -9.08 5.27 18.77
CA SER A 430 -10.37 5.81 18.32
C SER A 430 -11.56 4.98 18.80
N HIS A 431 -11.32 3.72 19.15
CA HIS A 431 -12.26 2.82 19.80
C HIS A 431 -12.10 2.77 21.31
N GLY A 432 -11.29 3.64 21.92
CA GLY A 432 -11.07 3.71 23.35
C GLY A 432 -10.16 2.60 23.92
N VAL A 433 -9.42 1.90 23.07
CA VAL A 433 -8.46 0.87 23.51
C VAL A 433 -7.20 1.55 24.04
N VAL A 434 -6.71 1.13 25.21
CA VAL A 434 -5.51 1.71 25.83
C VAL A 434 -4.26 1.17 25.15
N GLY A 435 -3.39 2.05 24.66
CA GLY A 435 -2.16 1.66 23.97
C GLY A 435 -1.01 1.37 24.95
N VAL A 436 -0.27 0.28 24.75
CA VAL A 436 1.00 0.02 25.45
C VAL A 436 2.06 -0.26 24.40
N THR A 437 3.04 0.64 24.27
CA THR A 437 4.02 0.60 23.18
C THR A 437 5.43 0.94 23.63
N TYR A 438 6.41 0.54 22.84
CA TYR A 438 7.77 1.06 22.98
C TYR A 438 7.86 2.53 22.56
N ASP A 439 8.86 3.25 23.09
CA ASP A 439 9.31 4.54 22.52
C ASP A 439 10.01 4.26 21.18
N VAL A 440 9.20 4.11 20.16
CA VAL A 440 9.66 3.77 18.81
C VAL A 440 9.35 4.89 17.82
N ASN A 441 10.32 5.25 17.02
CA ASN A 441 10.16 6.21 15.95
C ASN A 441 9.63 5.53 14.67
N TYR A 442 8.58 6.06 14.05
CA TYR A 442 7.76 7.22 14.43
C TYR A 442 6.31 6.81 14.58
N GLY A 443 5.50 7.62 15.25
CA GLY A 443 4.05 7.45 15.33
C GLY A 443 3.57 6.92 16.66
N PRO A 444 3.87 5.68 17.08
CA PRO A 444 3.35 5.13 18.34
C PRO A 444 3.60 6.04 19.55
N ASN A 445 4.78 6.61 19.65
CA ASN A 445 5.18 7.55 20.73
C ASN A 445 4.64 9.00 20.55
N ASP A 446 3.97 9.30 19.44
CA ASP A 446 3.21 10.54 19.22
C ASP A 446 1.70 10.29 19.40
N ILE A 447 1.22 9.13 18.98
CA ILE A 447 -0.19 8.74 19.08
C ILE A 447 -0.54 8.44 20.53
N ILE A 448 0.31 7.68 21.21
CA ILE A 448 0.17 7.43 22.64
C ILE A 448 0.82 8.57 23.43
N GLN A 449 -0.03 9.27 24.16
CA GLN A 449 0.35 10.28 25.15
C GLN A 449 0.50 9.59 26.49
N ASP A 450 1.73 9.38 26.95
CA ASP A 450 2.05 8.62 28.16
C ASP A 450 1.25 9.10 29.37
N GLY A 451 0.64 8.16 30.09
CA GLY A 451 -0.23 8.44 31.24
C GLY A 451 -1.62 9.02 30.93
N LYS A 452 -1.94 9.31 29.65
CA LYS A 452 -3.24 9.86 29.24
C LYS A 452 -4.12 8.83 28.52
N ASN A 453 -3.61 8.23 27.43
CA ASN A 453 -4.35 7.25 26.62
C ASN A 453 -3.60 5.92 26.49
N GLY A 454 -2.58 5.73 27.31
CA GLY A 454 -1.74 4.55 27.32
C GLY A 454 -0.39 4.79 27.94
N TYR A 455 0.53 3.87 27.69
CA TYR A 455 1.91 3.96 28.15
C TYR A 455 2.92 3.83 27.02
N VAL A 456 3.97 4.63 27.07
CA VAL A 456 5.17 4.54 26.24
C VAL A 456 6.31 4.09 27.15
N VAL A 457 6.93 2.96 26.85
CA VAL A 457 8.03 2.41 27.64
C VAL A 457 9.33 2.38 26.81
N ASP A 458 10.47 2.22 27.47
CA ASP A 458 11.76 2.20 26.83
C ASP A 458 11.82 1.16 25.70
N PHE A 459 12.49 1.53 24.61
CA PHE A 459 12.63 0.66 23.44
C PHE A 459 13.26 -0.67 23.81
N ASN A 460 12.63 -1.77 23.36
CA ASN A 460 13.05 -3.15 23.63
C ASN A 460 12.78 -3.68 25.06
N ASP A 461 12.22 -2.89 25.97
CA ASP A 461 11.88 -3.35 27.32
C ASP A 461 10.49 -3.99 27.39
N TRP A 462 10.41 -5.26 27.00
CA TRP A 462 9.16 -6.03 27.08
C TRP A 462 8.73 -6.33 28.52
N HIS A 463 9.63 -6.23 29.52
CA HIS A 463 9.27 -6.34 30.94
C HIS A 463 8.44 -5.12 31.35
N ALA A 464 8.86 -3.91 30.96
CA ALA A 464 8.08 -2.70 31.21
C ALA A 464 6.70 -2.75 30.51
N ILE A 465 6.60 -3.35 29.30
CA ILE A 465 5.29 -3.62 28.66
C ILE A 465 4.41 -4.48 29.59
N ALA A 466 4.96 -5.58 30.15
CA ALA A 466 4.21 -6.45 31.06
C ALA A 466 3.78 -5.72 32.35
N ASP A 467 4.68 -4.96 32.96
CA ASP A 467 4.41 -4.20 34.18
C ASP A 467 3.29 -3.18 33.99
N ARG A 468 3.28 -2.46 32.84
CA ARG A 468 2.21 -1.50 32.52
C ARG A 468 0.87 -2.18 32.24
N MET A 469 0.88 -3.32 31.59
CA MET A 469 -0.34 -4.13 31.41
C MET A 469 -0.89 -4.61 32.76
N LEU A 470 -0.03 -5.08 33.67
CA LEU A 470 -0.42 -5.49 35.01
C LEU A 470 -0.99 -4.33 35.84
N GLU A 471 -0.38 -3.15 35.77
CA GLU A 471 -0.89 -1.96 36.44
C GLU A 471 -2.31 -1.62 35.98
N LEU A 472 -2.56 -1.67 34.66
CA LEU A 472 -3.88 -1.41 34.07
C LEU A 472 -4.91 -2.45 34.50
N PHE A 473 -4.61 -3.75 34.41
CA PHE A 473 -5.55 -4.81 34.78
C PHE A 473 -5.88 -4.81 36.26
N LYS A 474 -4.95 -4.41 37.13
CA LYS A 474 -5.15 -4.30 38.55
C LYS A 474 -5.87 -3.03 39.01
N ASN A 475 -6.01 -2.04 38.11
CA ASN A 475 -6.65 -0.75 38.42
C ASN A 475 -7.73 -0.40 37.39
N PRO A 476 -8.97 -0.90 37.54
CA PRO A 476 -10.06 -0.62 36.60
C PRO A 476 -10.38 0.88 36.41
N GLN A 477 -10.20 1.69 37.46
CA GLN A 477 -10.43 3.14 37.37
C GLN A 477 -9.39 3.83 36.48
N LEU A 478 -8.12 3.42 36.58
CA LEU A 478 -7.04 3.90 35.73
C LEU A 478 -7.25 3.47 34.27
N MET A 479 -7.62 2.20 34.05
CA MET A 479 -7.94 1.67 32.74
C MET A 479 -9.07 2.47 32.09
N GLN A 480 -10.19 2.71 32.78
CA GLN A 480 -11.30 3.52 32.28
C GLN A 480 -10.86 4.96 31.97
N LYS A 481 -10.08 5.60 32.88
CA LYS A 481 -9.55 6.96 32.64
C LYS A 481 -8.71 7.03 31.37
N MET A 482 -7.85 6.04 31.14
CA MET A 482 -7.02 6.00 29.92
C MET A 482 -7.84 5.69 28.67
N SER A 483 -8.86 4.85 28.78
CA SER A 483 -9.81 4.61 27.70
C SER A 483 -10.56 5.89 27.31
N ASP A 484 -11.02 6.66 28.28
CA ASP A 484 -11.63 7.97 28.00
C ASP A 484 -10.63 8.92 27.32
N GLY A 485 -9.40 8.93 27.79
CA GLY A 485 -8.30 9.68 27.20
C GLY A 485 -7.96 9.23 25.76
N ALA A 486 -8.15 7.93 25.45
CA ALA A 486 -7.97 7.39 24.12
C ALA A 486 -9.02 7.97 23.15
N TYR A 487 -10.31 7.91 23.51
CA TYR A 487 -11.38 8.54 22.72
C TYR A 487 -11.15 10.03 22.49
N GLU A 488 -10.72 10.77 23.52
CA GLU A 488 -10.41 12.19 23.38
C GLU A 488 -9.23 12.45 22.45
N SER A 489 -8.18 11.64 22.56
CA SER A 489 -6.96 11.78 21.77
C SER A 489 -7.19 11.51 20.29
N ALA A 490 -8.18 10.68 19.94
CA ALA A 490 -8.53 10.36 18.56
C ALA A 490 -8.99 11.58 17.74
N ASN A 491 -9.54 12.62 18.39
CA ASN A 491 -9.96 13.85 17.72
C ASN A 491 -8.82 14.60 17.02
N ARG A 492 -7.56 14.36 17.39
CA ARG A 492 -6.38 14.90 16.69
C ARG A 492 -6.30 14.43 15.23
N TYR A 493 -6.96 13.32 14.94
CA TYR A 493 -6.99 12.68 13.63
C TYR A 493 -8.36 12.77 12.96
N SER A 494 -9.22 13.67 13.42
CA SER A 494 -10.50 13.95 12.74
C SER A 494 -10.27 14.46 11.31
N PRO A 495 -11.24 14.28 10.39
CA PRO A 495 -11.13 14.83 9.04
C PRO A 495 -10.77 16.31 9.03
N ASP A 496 -11.43 17.12 9.87
CA ASP A 496 -11.15 18.56 9.97
C ASP A 496 -9.72 18.86 10.43
N SER A 497 -9.21 18.15 11.45
CA SER A 497 -7.86 18.37 11.97
C SER A 497 -6.80 18.03 10.93
N VAL A 498 -6.95 16.94 10.22
CA VAL A 498 -6.02 16.53 9.15
C VAL A 498 -6.15 17.45 7.93
N TRP A 499 -7.37 17.86 7.59
CA TRP A 499 -7.61 18.82 6.52
C TRP A 499 -6.91 20.16 6.75
N GLN A 500 -6.96 20.70 7.96
CA GLN A 500 -6.27 21.96 8.29
C GLN A 500 -4.76 21.89 7.94
N ASN A 501 -4.11 20.76 8.16
CA ASN A 501 -2.69 20.59 7.81
C ASN A 501 -2.50 20.47 6.29
N TRP A 502 -3.32 19.70 5.57
CA TRP A 502 -3.30 19.67 4.10
C TRP A 502 -3.57 21.04 3.49
N ASN A 503 -4.52 21.80 4.04
CA ASN A 503 -4.86 23.14 3.53
C ASN A 503 -3.69 24.14 3.66
N LYS A 504 -2.84 24.02 4.70
CA LYS A 504 -1.59 24.80 4.82
C LYS A 504 -0.66 24.51 3.65
N LEU A 505 -0.43 23.23 3.33
CA LEU A 505 0.39 22.81 2.19
C LEU A 505 -0.20 23.29 0.85
N LEU A 506 -1.50 23.12 0.65
CA LEU A 506 -2.18 23.55 -0.57
C LEU A 506 -2.17 25.06 -0.77
N THR A 507 -2.19 25.82 0.32
CA THR A 507 -2.06 27.28 0.29
C THR A 507 -0.65 27.69 -0.14
N ASP A 508 0.39 27.05 0.41
CA ASP A 508 1.79 27.27 0.00
C ASP A 508 2.00 26.89 -1.47
N ALA A 509 1.43 25.75 -1.90
CA ALA A 509 1.49 25.32 -3.30
C ALA A 509 0.89 26.34 -4.27
N LYS A 510 -0.30 26.87 -3.94
CA LYS A 510 -0.96 27.90 -4.74
C LYS A 510 -0.14 29.19 -4.84
N GLN A 511 0.53 29.60 -3.74
CA GLN A 511 1.39 30.77 -3.72
C GLN A 511 2.66 30.57 -4.57
N THR A 512 3.30 29.42 -4.40
CA THR A 512 4.53 29.05 -5.12
C THR A 512 4.30 28.99 -6.64
N LEU A 513 3.22 28.31 -7.07
CA LEU A 513 2.90 28.15 -8.49
C LEU A 513 2.55 29.51 -9.15
N LYS A 514 1.80 30.40 -8.48
CA LYS A 514 1.53 31.75 -8.97
C LYS A 514 2.80 32.63 -9.09
N GLY A 515 3.79 32.38 -8.23
CA GLY A 515 5.08 33.08 -8.32
C GLY A 515 5.95 32.62 -9.49
N SER A 516 5.76 31.40 -9.98
CA SER A 516 6.48 30.81 -11.11
C SER A 516 5.93 31.24 -12.48
N GLU A 517 4.73 31.83 -12.54
CA GLU A 517 4.10 32.35 -13.77
C GLU A 517 4.54 33.79 -14.10
N LYS A 518 5.28 34.45 -13.22
CA LYS A 518 5.87 35.78 -13.42
C LYS A 518 7.35 35.68 -13.80
#